data_65e564cfb9da44fffbaa6c82a87d0eb3
#
_entry.id   65e564cfb9da44fffbaa6c82a87d0eb3
#
_cell.length_a   1.000
_cell.length_b   1.000
_cell.length_c   1.000
_cell.angle_alpha   90.00
_cell.angle_beta   90.00
_cell.angle_gamma   90.00
#
_symmetry.space_group_name_H-M   'P 1'
#
loop_
_entity.id
_entity.type
_entity.pdbx_description
1 polymer ?
#
loop_
_entity_poly.entity_id
_entity_poly.type
_entity_poly.pdbx_seq_one_letter_code
_entity_poly.pdbx_strand_id
1 'polypeptide(L)'
;MSSHSAAIRSFASDNFAGVHPLVMENLQAANLDHAIAYGGDVFTAEAEKQFERIFGVGTKTFFVFGGTGGNVFALSSLCGPGDAVLCSQWSHLHIDETGAPERAGIKLLAVPSVDAKVTTKDIERVAGDIGVMHHAQPRVVSLTQPTELGTLYTAEEIEQLCLCAHEHGLLVHMDGARIANATAALGGISSLRKFTVDAGVDVLTFGGTKNGLMYGEAVLYFPQGAARAHSYKDFSQENAQRALRYAPYARKQTTQLPSKMRFVSAQFAAVLKNDLWVQIGASANNAAASLYAAVQPIQSLELLEAPAVNSLYPTISPRHAELLREVSFFWDWEPARHRVRWMTSWDTEISDVNSFAEAVYQIVT
;
A
#
# COMPACT_ATOMS: atom_id res chain seq x y z
N MET A 1 -6.29 -6.43 43.06
CA MET A 1 -6.49 -5.86 41.71
C MET A 1 -5.11 -5.58 41.18
N SER A 2 -4.58 -6.44 40.32
CA SER A 2 -3.27 -6.21 39.66
C SER A 2 -3.43 -5.01 38.72
N SER A 3 -2.69 -3.94 39.00
CA SER A 3 -2.49 -2.87 38.03
C SER A 3 -1.87 -3.50 36.78
N HIS A 4 -2.67 -3.71 35.74
CA HIS A 4 -2.11 -3.93 34.42
C HIS A 4 -1.42 -2.61 34.06
N SER A 5 -0.08 -2.58 34.15
CA SER A 5 0.69 -1.59 33.41
C SER A 5 0.23 -1.69 31.96
N ALA A 6 -0.27 -0.61 31.40
CA ALA A 6 -0.65 -0.62 29.99
C ALA A 6 0.57 -1.08 29.21
N ALA A 7 0.47 -2.20 28.53
CA ALA A 7 1.57 -2.70 27.70
C ALA A 7 1.83 -1.66 26.61
N ILE A 8 3.10 -1.34 26.38
CA ILE A 8 3.51 -0.45 25.29
C ILE A 8 3.00 -1.04 23.98
N ARG A 9 2.39 -0.21 23.11
CA ARG A 9 1.96 -0.64 21.78
C ARG A 9 3.14 -1.15 20.98
N SER A 10 2.93 -2.20 20.20
CA SER A 10 3.98 -2.86 19.45
C SER A 10 4.49 -1.99 18.30
N PHE A 11 5.81 -1.95 18.12
CA PHE A 11 6.47 -1.32 16.98
C PHE A 11 6.77 -2.32 15.84
N ALA A 12 6.06 -3.45 15.80
CA ALA A 12 6.26 -4.51 14.81
C ALA A 12 5.60 -4.21 13.47
N SER A 13 4.34 -3.80 13.51
CA SER A 13 3.53 -3.62 12.29
C SER A 13 2.27 -2.80 12.57
N ASP A 14 1.89 -1.97 11.62
CA ASP A 14 0.60 -1.27 11.57
C ASP A 14 -0.61 -2.22 11.43
N ASN A 15 -0.38 -3.50 11.08
CA ASN A 15 -1.40 -4.55 11.16
C ASN A 15 -1.78 -4.95 12.60
N PHE A 16 -1.02 -4.53 13.61
CA PHE A 16 -1.30 -4.87 15.01
C PHE A 16 -2.26 -3.88 15.66
N ALA A 17 -2.47 -2.72 15.03
CA ALA A 17 -3.42 -1.72 15.51
C ALA A 17 -4.85 -2.24 15.52
N GLY A 18 -5.65 -1.71 16.43
CA GLY A 18 -7.08 -1.95 16.48
C GLY A 18 -7.85 -1.26 15.35
N VAL A 19 -9.16 -1.45 15.38
CA VAL A 19 -10.08 -0.81 14.43
C VAL A 19 -10.42 0.60 14.93
N HIS A 20 -10.41 1.58 14.01
CA HIS A 20 -10.77 2.95 14.37
C HIS A 20 -12.24 3.03 14.87
N PRO A 21 -12.55 3.76 15.97
CA PRO A 21 -13.89 3.81 16.55
C PRO A 21 -15.00 4.15 15.56
N LEU A 22 -14.81 5.14 14.69
CA LEU A 22 -15.79 5.50 13.65
C LEU A 22 -16.05 4.38 12.64
N VAL A 23 -15.07 3.52 12.40
CA VAL A 23 -15.26 2.32 11.58
C VAL A 23 -16.19 1.33 12.29
N MET A 24 -15.99 1.11 13.59
CA MET A 24 -16.85 0.22 14.38
C MET A 24 -18.28 0.76 14.44
N GLU A 25 -18.48 2.05 14.61
CA GLU A 25 -19.81 2.69 14.58
C GLU A 25 -20.50 2.46 13.23
N ASN A 26 -19.77 2.62 12.12
CA ASN A 26 -20.32 2.42 10.79
C ASN A 26 -20.63 0.95 10.47
N LEU A 27 -19.82 0.02 11.01
CA LEU A 27 -20.11 -1.42 10.94
C LEU A 27 -21.39 -1.77 11.71
N GLN A 28 -21.62 -1.19 12.88
CA GLN A 28 -22.87 -1.37 13.61
C GLN A 28 -24.08 -0.84 12.82
N ALA A 29 -23.95 0.33 12.20
CA ALA A 29 -24.99 0.88 11.32
C ALA A 29 -25.25 -0.04 10.09
N ALA A 30 -24.20 -0.60 9.50
CA ALA A 30 -24.32 -1.53 8.38
C ALA A 30 -24.93 -2.90 8.77
N ASN A 31 -24.97 -3.22 10.06
CA ASN A 31 -25.53 -4.49 10.55
C ASN A 31 -27.05 -4.45 10.75
N LEU A 32 -27.70 -3.33 10.45
CA LEU A 32 -29.15 -3.21 10.52
C LEU A 32 -29.79 -3.76 9.23
N ASP A 33 -30.91 -4.44 9.39
CA ASP A 33 -31.78 -4.92 8.31
C ASP A 33 -31.11 -5.78 7.21
N HIS A 34 -31.87 -6.08 6.17
CA HIS A 34 -31.41 -6.76 4.99
C HIS A 34 -30.92 -5.77 3.93
N ALA A 35 -29.84 -6.11 3.22
CA ALA A 35 -29.33 -5.35 2.10
C ALA A 35 -28.95 -6.30 0.96
N ILE A 36 -29.03 -5.81 -0.26
CA ILE A 36 -28.67 -6.60 -1.47
C ILE A 36 -27.19 -6.94 -1.39
N ALA A 37 -26.88 -8.22 -1.63
CA ALA A 37 -25.53 -8.75 -1.60
C ALA A 37 -24.67 -8.23 -2.76
N TYR A 38 -23.36 -8.47 -2.68
CA TYR A 38 -22.38 -8.25 -3.75
C TYR A 38 -22.28 -6.79 -4.23
N GLY A 39 -22.56 -5.83 -3.36
CA GLY A 39 -22.38 -4.40 -3.64
C GLY A 39 -23.64 -3.65 -4.06
N GLY A 40 -24.81 -4.31 -4.03
CA GLY A 40 -26.10 -3.64 -4.31
C GLY A 40 -26.69 -2.85 -3.14
N ASP A 41 -25.85 -2.47 -2.15
CA ASP A 41 -26.24 -1.81 -0.91
C ASP A 41 -25.83 -0.33 -0.88
N VAL A 42 -26.43 0.43 0.03
CA VAL A 42 -26.20 1.87 0.14
C VAL A 42 -24.82 2.24 0.64
N PHE A 43 -24.18 1.40 1.46
CA PHE A 43 -22.82 1.65 1.97
C PHE A 43 -21.79 1.49 0.87
N THR A 44 -21.99 0.50 -0.01
CA THR A 44 -21.13 0.31 -1.19
C THR A 44 -21.27 1.48 -2.14
N ALA A 45 -22.49 1.91 -2.46
CA ALA A 45 -22.73 3.07 -3.32
C ALA A 45 -22.12 4.37 -2.75
N GLU A 46 -22.22 4.57 -1.42
CA GLU A 46 -21.62 5.75 -0.77
C GLU A 46 -20.09 5.72 -0.84
N ALA A 47 -19.45 4.58 -0.53
CA ALA A 47 -17.99 4.46 -0.58
C ALA A 47 -17.47 4.64 -2.03
N GLU A 48 -18.13 4.06 -3.03
CA GLU A 48 -17.80 4.25 -4.46
C GLU A 48 -17.91 5.73 -4.85
N LYS A 49 -18.96 6.42 -4.45
CA LYS A 49 -19.13 7.85 -4.69
C LYS A 49 -18.04 8.70 -4.05
N GLN A 50 -17.59 8.33 -2.84
CA GLN A 50 -16.50 9.03 -2.17
C GLN A 50 -15.16 8.80 -2.90
N PHE A 51 -14.87 7.60 -3.37
CA PHE A 51 -13.70 7.35 -4.21
C PHE A 51 -13.77 8.14 -5.53
N GLU A 52 -14.93 8.19 -6.17
CA GLU A 52 -15.11 9.01 -7.39
C GLU A 52 -14.92 10.50 -7.13
N ARG A 53 -15.35 11.01 -5.97
CA ARG A 53 -15.09 12.40 -5.55
C ARG A 53 -13.60 12.67 -5.37
N ILE A 54 -12.87 11.73 -4.78
CA ILE A 54 -11.44 11.86 -4.45
C ILE A 54 -10.57 11.74 -5.70
N PHE A 55 -10.80 10.72 -6.50
CA PHE A 55 -9.94 10.40 -7.66
C PHE A 55 -10.47 10.92 -9.00
N GLY A 56 -11.72 11.32 -9.05
CA GLY A 56 -12.37 11.89 -10.24
C GLY A 56 -13.44 11.00 -10.86
N VAL A 57 -14.30 11.64 -11.63
CA VAL A 57 -15.43 11.00 -12.31
C VAL A 57 -14.96 9.86 -13.21
N GLY A 58 -15.63 8.72 -13.12
CA GLY A 58 -15.31 7.51 -13.89
C GLY A 58 -14.39 6.52 -13.18
N THR A 59 -13.87 6.86 -11.99
CA THR A 59 -13.17 5.89 -11.13
C THR A 59 -14.06 4.69 -10.85
N LYS A 60 -13.53 3.47 -11.03
CA LYS A 60 -14.25 2.23 -10.72
C LYS A 60 -13.60 1.54 -9.52
N THR A 61 -14.43 1.20 -8.54
CA THR A 61 -13.99 0.66 -7.25
C THR A 61 -14.41 -0.79 -7.09
N PHE A 62 -13.48 -1.62 -6.63
CA PHE A 62 -13.73 -3.02 -6.29
C PHE A 62 -13.21 -3.32 -4.89
N PHE A 63 -14.10 -3.53 -3.93
CA PHE A 63 -13.72 -3.90 -2.56
C PHE A 63 -13.31 -5.37 -2.50
N VAL A 64 -12.24 -5.65 -1.74
CA VAL A 64 -11.60 -6.96 -1.58
C VAL A 64 -11.26 -7.20 -0.11
N PHE A 65 -10.85 -8.43 0.25
CA PHE A 65 -10.62 -8.82 1.65
C PHE A 65 -9.29 -8.34 2.23
N GLY A 66 -8.24 -8.20 1.42
CA GLY A 66 -6.92 -7.83 1.90
C GLY A 66 -5.91 -7.56 0.80
N GLY A 67 -4.71 -7.06 1.17
CA GLY A 67 -3.70 -6.52 0.27
C GLY A 67 -3.23 -7.50 -0.80
N THR A 68 -2.73 -8.68 -0.41
CA THR A 68 -2.32 -9.72 -1.37
C THR A 68 -3.45 -10.09 -2.33
N GLY A 69 -4.68 -10.25 -1.80
CA GLY A 69 -5.86 -10.53 -2.64
C GLY A 69 -6.17 -9.39 -3.61
N GLY A 70 -6.00 -8.14 -3.18
CA GLY A 70 -6.15 -6.95 -4.01
C GLY A 70 -5.13 -6.88 -5.13
N ASN A 71 -3.86 -7.09 -4.82
CA ASN A 71 -2.77 -7.10 -5.79
C ASN A 71 -2.94 -8.23 -6.81
N VAL A 72 -3.18 -9.46 -6.37
CA VAL A 72 -3.40 -10.61 -7.27
C VAL A 72 -4.63 -10.39 -8.14
N PHE A 73 -5.72 -9.85 -7.60
CA PHE A 73 -6.91 -9.50 -8.38
C PHE A 73 -6.60 -8.43 -9.43
N ALA A 74 -5.95 -7.32 -9.03
CA ALA A 74 -5.57 -6.25 -9.95
C ALA A 74 -4.74 -6.82 -11.12
N LEU A 75 -3.64 -7.52 -10.79
CA LEU A 75 -2.75 -8.09 -11.78
C LEU A 75 -3.44 -9.16 -12.66
N SER A 76 -4.31 -10.00 -12.10
CA SER A 76 -5.07 -11.00 -12.88
C SER A 76 -6.06 -10.37 -13.86
N SER A 77 -6.49 -9.13 -13.63
CA SER A 77 -7.32 -8.41 -14.60
C SER A 77 -6.49 -7.78 -15.72
N LEU A 78 -5.25 -7.40 -15.42
CA LEU A 78 -4.33 -6.73 -16.33
C LEU A 78 -3.54 -7.71 -17.20
N CYS A 79 -3.22 -8.88 -16.65
CA CYS A 79 -2.36 -9.90 -17.23
C CYS A 79 -3.11 -11.19 -17.56
N GLY A 80 -2.59 -11.95 -18.51
CA GLY A 80 -2.95 -13.34 -18.76
C GLY A 80 -1.79 -14.30 -18.46
N PRO A 81 -2.01 -15.62 -18.58
CA PRO A 81 -0.93 -16.60 -18.44
C PRO A 81 0.18 -16.34 -19.46
N GLY A 82 1.44 -16.29 -18.96
CA GLY A 82 2.61 -15.99 -19.78
C GLY A 82 2.96 -14.51 -19.84
N ASP A 83 2.13 -13.62 -19.32
CA ASP A 83 2.48 -12.22 -19.16
C ASP A 83 3.39 -12.01 -17.92
N ALA A 84 4.08 -10.87 -17.91
CA ALA A 84 5.01 -10.51 -16.84
C ALA A 84 4.73 -9.12 -16.27
N VAL A 85 5.08 -8.98 -14.99
CA VAL A 85 4.98 -7.74 -14.21
C VAL A 85 6.37 -7.34 -13.74
N LEU A 86 6.79 -6.13 -14.12
CA LEU A 86 8.01 -5.50 -13.61
C LEU A 86 7.73 -4.94 -12.21
N CYS A 87 8.58 -5.25 -11.23
CA CYS A 87 8.50 -4.70 -9.87
C CYS A 87 9.90 -4.57 -9.26
N SER A 88 10.01 -3.83 -8.14
CA SER A 88 11.24 -3.82 -7.33
C SER A 88 11.47 -5.19 -6.68
N GLN A 89 12.75 -5.57 -6.47
CA GLN A 89 13.11 -6.74 -5.67
C GLN A 89 12.58 -6.67 -4.23
N TRP A 90 12.26 -5.48 -3.73
CA TRP A 90 11.70 -5.23 -2.41
C TRP A 90 10.17 -5.28 -2.37
N SER A 91 9.51 -5.35 -3.53
CA SER A 91 8.06 -5.30 -3.58
C SER A 91 7.42 -6.45 -2.80
N HIS A 92 6.32 -6.13 -2.11
CA HIS A 92 5.51 -7.13 -1.40
C HIS A 92 5.10 -8.29 -2.32
N LEU A 93 4.79 -8.00 -3.59
CA LEU A 93 4.51 -9.00 -4.62
C LEU A 93 5.60 -10.07 -4.71
N HIS A 94 6.87 -9.65 -4.65
CA HIS A 94 8.01 -10.55 -4.83
C HIS A 94 8.42 -11.27 -3.55
N ILE A 95 8.33 -10.59 -2.40
CA ILE A 95 8.87 -11.12 -1.14
C ILE A 95 7.81 -11.81 -0.29
N ASP A 96 6.64 -11.16 -0.09
CA ASP A 96 5.70 -11.49 0.99
C ASP A 96 4.36 -12.05 0.51
N GLU A 97 4.19 -12.34 -0.79
CA GLU A 97 2.95 -12.93 -1.33
C GLU A 97 3.06 -14.42 -1.68
N THR A 98 4.15 -15.06 -1.30
CA THR A 98 4.34 -16.52 -1.38
C THR A 98 4.05 -17.09 -2.78
N GLY A 99 4.41 -16.35 -3.84
CA GLY A 99 4.16 -16.75 -5.23
C GLY A 99 2.69 -16.66 -5.66
N ALA A 100 1.87 -15.84 -5.00
CA ALA A 100 0.47 -15.68 -5.36
C ALA A 100 0.25 -15.12 -6.78
N PRO A 101 1.02 -14.13 -7.27
CA PRO A 101 0.96 -13.70 -8.67
C PRO A 101 1.37 -14.82 -9.64
N GLU A 102 2.42 -15.56 -9.33
CA GLU A 102 2.91 -16.68 -10.16
C GLU A 102 1.88 -17.82 -10.22
N ARG A 103 1.16 -18.08 -9.12
CA ARG A 103 0.05 -19.03 -9.11
C ARG A 103 -1.09 -18.60 -10.04
N ALA A 104 -1.28 -17.32 -10.26
CA ALA A 104 -2.21 -16.78 -11.26
C ALA A 104 -1.69 -16.85 -12.70
N GLY A 105 -0.47 -17.40 -12.91
CA GLY A 105 0.18 -17.52 -14.22
C GLY A 105 0.99 -16.30 -14.63
N ILE A 106 1.26 -15.39 -13.72
CA ILE A 106 1.94 -14.11 -13.96
C ILE A 106 3.41 -14.24 -13.53
N LYS A 107 4.35 -13.93 -14.41
CA LYS A 107 5.77 -13.92 -14.07
C LYS A 107 6.14 -12.58 -13.45
N LEU A 108 6.83 -12.58 -12.30
CA LEU A 108 7.45 -11.37 -11.75
C LEU A 108 8.85 -11.17 -12.34
N LEU A 109 9.13 -9.95 -12.78
CA LEU A 109 10.44 -9.47 -13.22
C LEU A 109 10.95 -8.49 -12.16
N ALA A 110 11.49 -9.04 -11.09
CA ALA A 110 12.02 -8.24 -9.98
C ALA A 110 13.37 -7.62 -10.36
N VAL A 111 13.50 -6.30 -10.20
CA VAL A 111 14.72 -5.55 -10.49
C VAL A 111 15.44 -5.11 -9.23
N PRO A 112 16.78 -5.18 -9.20
CA PRO A 112 17.58 -4.66 -8.10
C PRO A 112 17.34 -3.16 -7.91
N SER A 113 17.19 -2.73 -6.66
CA SER A 113 17.02 -1.33 -6.30
C SER A 113 17.60 -1.06 -4.92
N VAL A 114 18.23 0.08 -4.73
CA VAL A 114 18.82 0.51 -3.45
C VAL A 114 17.75 1.12 -2.53
N ASP A 115 16.82 1.84 -3.10
CA ASP A 115 15.77 2.61 -2.42
C ASP A 115 14.36 2.02 -2.62
N ALA A 116 14.29 0.78 -3.10
CA ALA A 116 13.08 0.05 -3.46
C ALA A 116 12.28 0.64 -4.64
N LYS A 117 12.83 1.61 -5.37
CA LYS A 117 12.19 2.21 -6.53
C LYS A 117 12.55 1.49 -7.83
N VAL A 118 11.60 1.43 -8.75
CA VAL A 118 11.79 1.08 -10.17
C VAL A 118 12.18 2.35 -10.93
N THR A 119 12.98 2.22 -11.99
CA THR A 119 13.41 3.34 -12.84
C THR A 119 12.90 3.19 -14.28
N THR A 120 12.92 4.29 -15.06
CA THR A 120 12.59 4.24 -16.51
C THR A 120 13.53 3.32 -17.27
N LYS A 121 14.82 3.24 -16.88
CA LYS A 121 15.79 2.31 -17.47
C LYS A 121 15.41 0.84 -17.27
N ASP A 122 14.79 0.52 -16.12
CA ASP A 122 14.29 -0.84 -15.88
C ASP A 122 13.11 -1.15 -16.80
N ILE A 123 12.22 -0.18 -17.03
CA ILE A 123 11.10 -0.30 -17.95
C ILE A 123 11.60 -0.51 -19.39
N GLU A 124 12.49 0.34 -19.87
CA GLU A 124 13.10 0.25 -21.21
C GLU A 124 13.77 -1.11 -21.45
N ARG A 125 14.54 -1.58 -20.45
CA ARG A 125 15.23 -2.87 -20.52
C ARG A 125 14.24 -4.03 -20.63
N VAL A 126 13.19 -4.04 -19.81
CA VAL A 126 12.17 -5.10 -19.80
C VAL A 126 11.28 -5.03 -21.05
N ALA A 127 10.99 -3.83 -21.54
CA ALA A 127 10.23 -3.62 -22.77
C ALA A 127 10.93 -4.22 -24.02
N GLY A 128 12.25 -4.42 -23.98
CA GLY A 128 13.00 -5.13 -25.01
C GLY A 128 12.56 -6.58 -25.24
N ASP A 129 11.85 -7.19 -24.26
CA ASP A 129 11.33 -8.55 -24.38
C ASP A 129 9.96 -8.62 -25.10
N ILE A 130 9.33 -7.48 -25.38
CA ILE A 130 8.03 -7.42 -26.05
C ILE A 130 8.15 -7.99 -27.47
N GLY A 131 7.32 -9.00 -27.76
CA GLY A 131 7.31 -9.69 -29.07
C GLY A 131 8.37 -10.78 -29.22
N VAL A 132 9.25 -10.98 -28.25
CA VAL A 132 10.21 -12.09 -28.25
C VAL A 132 9.48 -13.37 -27.83
N MET A 133 9.31 -14.30 -28.76
CA MET A 133 8.47 -15.52 -28.62
C MET A 133 8.90 -16.40 -27.42
N HIS A 134 10.16 -16.38 -27.02
CA HIS A 134 10.70 -17.23 -25.96
C HIS A 134 10.63 -16.59 -24.55
N HIS A 135 10.20 -15.33 -24.45
CA HIS A 135 10.16 -14.57 -23.20
C HIS A 135 8.71 -14.37 -22.71
N ALA A 136 8.52 -14.34 -21.41
CA ALA A 136 7.26 -13.87 -20.84
C ALA A 136 7.04 -12.41 -21.26
N GLN A 137 5.79 -12.07 -21.61
CA GLN A 137 5.50 -10.78 -22.23
C GLN A 137 5.25 -9.71 -21.17
N PRO A 138 6.09 -8.67 -21.06
CA PRO A 138 5.84 -7.56 -20.15
C PRO A 138 4.48 -6.89 -20.43
N ARG A 139 3.68 -6.68 -19.39
CA ARG A 139 2.36 -6.06 -19.49
C ARG A 139 2.15 -4.95 -18.48
N VAL A 140 2.75 -5.07 -17.28
CA VAL A 140 2.50 -4.17 -16.17
C VAL A 140 3.81 -3.77 -15.51
N VAL A 141 3.91 -2.50 -15.13
CA VAL A 141 4.86 -2.00 -14.15
C VAL A 141 4.12 -1.84 -12.83
N SER A 142 4.59 -2.49 -11.76
CA SER A 142 4.02 -2.37 -10.42
C SER A 142 4.94 -1.54 -9.54
N LEU A 143 4.42 -0.42 -9.03
CA LEU A 143 5.07 0.48 -8.10
C LEU A 143 4.48 0.28 -6.70
N THR A 144 5.25 0.51 -5.64
CA THR A 144 4.73 0.55 -4.26
C THR A 144 4.88 1.96 -3.68
N GLN A 145 3.79 2.53 -3.15
CA GLN A 145 3.79 3.90 -2.63
C GLN A 145 3.12 3.98 -1.24
N PRO A 146 3.88 4.25 -0.17
CA PRO A 146 5.36 4.31 -0.09
C PRO A 146 6.00 2.93 -0.33
N THR A 147 7.28 2.92 -0.68
CA THR A 147 8.00 1.66 -0.88
C THR A 147 8.16 0.87 0.43
N GLU A 148 8.57 -0.37 0.34
CA GLU A 148 8.82 -1.26 1.50
C GLU A 148 9.97 -0.78 2.39
N LEU A 149 10.85 0.08 1.87
CA LEU A 149 11.89 0.76 2.64
C LEU A 149 11.44 2.12 3.21
N GLY A 150 10.17 2.47 3.06
CA GLY A 150 9.61 3.74 3.55
C GLY A 150 10.00 4.96 2.71
N THR A 151 10.62 4.78 1.56
CA THR A 151 10.90 5.87 0.60
C THR A 151 9.65 6.24 -0.18
N LEU A 152 9.63 7.43 -0.76
CA LEU A 152 8.51 7.96 -1.52
C LEU A 152 8.94 8.29 -2.95
N TYR A 153 8.16 7.86 -3.93
CA TYR A 153 8.22 8.47 -5.25
C TYR A 153 7.61 9.87 -5.20
N THR A 154 8.23 10.83 -5.88
CA THR A 154 7.59 12.13 -6.15
C THR A 154 6.52 12.00 -7.23
N ALA A 155 5.67 13.01 -7.36
CA ALA A 155 4.67 13.03 -8.43
C ALA A 155 5.33 13.00 -9.82
N GLU A 156 6.43 13.73 -9.97
CA GLU A 156 7.22 13.81 -11.19
C GLU A 156 7.89 12.46 -11.54
N GLU A 157 8.43 11.75 -10.54
CA GLU A 157 8.99 10.40 -10.75
C GLU A 157 7.91 9.44 -11.24
N ILE A 158 6.72 9.43 -10.63
CA ILE A 158 5.61 8.57 -11.05
C ILE A 158 5.13 8.94 -12.45
N GLU A 159 4.99 10.22 -12.77
CA GLU A 159 4.61 10.69 -14.10
C GLU A 159 5.60 10.19 -15.17
N GLN A 160 6.91 10.32 -14.94
CA GLN A 160 7.94 9.82 -15.85
C GLN A 160 7.88 8.30 -16.04
N LEU A 161 7.64 7.55 -14.97
CA LEU A 161 7.48 6.10 -15.03
C LEU A 161 6.22 5.70 -15.80
N CYS A 162 5.10 6.38 -15.58
CA CYS A 162 3.85 6.14 -16.30
C CYS A 162 4.00 6.46 -17.80
N LEU A 163 4.60 7.61 -18.14
CA LEU A 163 4.86 7.98 -19.52
C LEU A 163 5.72 6.93 -20.23
N CYS A 164 6.83 6.54 -19.61
CA CYS A 164 7.73 5.52 -20.18
C CYS A 164 7.01 4.17 -20.33
N ALA A 165 6.23 3.73 -19.33
CA ALA A 165 5.48 2.48 -19.41
C ALA A 165 4.46 2.52 -20.56
N HIS A 166 3.69 3.59 -20.67
CA HIS A 166 2.65 3.75 -21.70
C HIS A 166 3.25 3.86 -23.11
N GLU A 167 4.40 4.49 -23.28
CA GLU A 167 5.11 4.52 -24.57
C GLU A 167 5.47 3.13 -25.08
N HIS A 168 5.72 2.19 -24.16
CA HIS A 168 5.97 0.78 -24.47
C HIS A 168 4.71 -0.10 -24.48
N GLY A 169 3.52 0.47 -24.26
CA GLY A 169 2.26 -0.26 -24.23
C GLY A 169 2.02 -1.05 -22.93
N LEU A 170 2.79 -0.77 -21.87
CA LEU A 170 2.60 -1.33 -20.54
C LEU A 170 1.57 -0.52 -19.77
N LEU A 171 0.90 -1.15 -18.80
CA LEU A 171 0.03 -0.50 -17.82
C LEU A 171 0.77 -0.32 -16.49
N VAL A 172 0.30 0.62 -15.67
CA VAL A 172 0.88 0.89 -14.35
C VAL A 172 -0.08 0.52 -13.23
N HIS A 173 0.33 -0.43 -12.40
CA HIS A 173 -0.30 -0.75 -11.13
C HIS A 173 0.47 -0.07 -9.99
N MET A 174 -0.25 0.46 -9.00
CA MET A 174 0.34 0.97 -7.78
C MET A 174 -0.19 0.18 -6.58
N ASP A 175 0.72 -0.47 -5.85
CA ASP A 175 0.42 -0.97 -4.51
C ASP A 175 0.44 0.20 -3.53
N GLY A 176 -0.73 0.58 -3.06
CA GLY A 176 -0.97 1.63 -2.10
C GLY A 176 -1.38 1.10 -0.73
N ALA A 177 -0.80 -0.02 -0.27
CA ALA A 177 -1.09 -0.59 1.05
C ALA A 177 -0.97 0.43 2.19
N ARG A 178 -0.14 1.47 2.01
CA ARG A 178 0.03 2.61 2.92
C ARG A 178 -0.14 3.95 2.21
N ILE A 179 -1.03 4.02 1.23
CA ILE A 179 -1.27 5.24 0.44
C ILE A 179 -1.67 6.44 1.31
N ALA A 180 -2.30 6.20 2.45
CA ALA A 180 -2.64 7.23 3.43
C ALA A 180 -1.39 7.92 4.01
N ASN A 181 -0.36 7.13 4.35
CA ASN A 181 0.90 7.63 4.85
C ASN A 181 1.63 8.45 3.78
N ALA A 182 1.68 7.95 2.54
CA ALA A 182 2.25 8.68 1.41
C ALA A 182 1.49 9.99 1.14
N THR A 183 0.17 9.95 1.15
CA THR A 183 -0.67 11.14 0.94
C THR A 183 -0.40 12.20 2.00
N ALA A 184 -0.34 11.81 3.28
CA ALA A 184 -0.02 12.71 4.37
C ALA A 184 1.38 13.34 4.21
N ALA A 185 2.38 12.55 3.83
CA ALA A 185 3.77 12.99 3.67
C ALA A 185 3.97 13.89 2.44
N LEU A 186 3.23 13.67 1.36
CA LEU A 186 3.39 14.40 0.09
C LEU A 186 2.52 15.65 -0.03
N GLY A 187 1.91 16.14 1.06
CA GLY A 187 1.16 17.40 1.06
C GLY A 187 -0.36 17.23 1.18
N GLY A 188 -0.81 16.08 1.64
CA GLY A 188 -2.22 15.82 1.94
C GLY A 188 -3.08 15.51 0.71
N ILE A 189 -4.40 15.61 0.89
CA ILE A 189 -5.38 15.22 -0.13
C ILE A 189 -5.21 15.97 -1.46
N SER A 190 -4.73 17.19 -1.42
CA SER A 190 -4.52 18.02 -2.62
C SER A 190 -3.41 17.52 -3.54
N SER A 191 -2.50 16.71 -3.03
CA SER A 191 -1.41 16.11 -3.80
C SER A 191 -1.74 14.72 -4.33
N LEU A 192 -2.71 14.01 -3.74
CA LEU A 192 -3.02 12.62 -4.04
C LEU A 192 -3.17 12.33 -5.53
N ARG A 193 -3.97 13.11 -6.22
CA ARG A 193 -4.21 12.92 -7.66
C ARG A 193 -2.95 13.12 -8.49
N LYS A 194 -2.06 14.05 -8.07
CA LYS A 194 -0.83 14.37 -8.79
C LYS A 194 0.14 13.21 -8.85
N PHE A 195 0.17 12.36 -7.83
CA PHE A 195 1.03 11.17 -7.79
C PHE A 195 0.27 9.86 -8.02
N THR A 196 -1.01 9.92 -8.45
CA THR A 196 -1.81 8.75 -8.82
C THR A 196 -2.45 8.95 -10.20
N VAL A 197 -3.74 9.29 -10.26
CA VAL A 197 -4.53 9.40 -11.49
C VAL A 197 -3.94 10.39 -12.49
N ASP A 198 -3.55 11.57 -12.03
CA ASP A 198 -3.08 12.63 -12.92
C ASP A 198 -1.65 12.35 -13.42
N ALA A 199 -0.85 11.52 -12.69
CA ALA A 199 0.44 11.01 -13.12
C ALA A 199 0.34 9.87 -14.15
N GLY A 200 -0.82 9.23 -14.28
CA GLY A 200 -1.04 8.16 -15.25
C GLY A 200 -1.11 6.75 -14.68
N VAL A 201 -1.25 6.58 -13.35
CA VAL A 201 -1.53 5.26 -12.76
C VAL A 201 -2.84 4.71 -13.29
N ASP A 202 -2.85 3.45 -13.76
CA ASP A 202 -4.02 2.80 -14.34
C ASP A 202 -4.87 2.09 -13.28
N VAL A 203 -4.21 1.44 -12.30
CA VAL A 203 -4.87 0.70 -11.23
C VAL A 203 -4.14 0.93 -9.92
N LEU A 204 -4.88 1.23 -8.86
CA LEU A 204 -4.37 1.42 -7.51
C LEU A 204 -5.01 0.41 -6.56
N THR A 205 -4.21 -0.37 -5.84
CA THR A 205 -4.65 -1.09 -4.65
C THR A 205 -4.59 -0.14 -3.45
N PHE A 206 -5.74 0.41 -3.06
CA PHE A 206 -5.87 1.39 -1.97
C PHE A 206 -6.00 0.66 -0.64
N GLY A 207 -5.01 0.84 0.25
CA GLY A 207 -4.93 0.18 1.54
C GLY A 207 -5.94 0.68 2.56
N GLY A 208 -6.68 -0.25 3.17
CA GLY A 208 -7.60 0.03 4.27
C GLY A 208 -7.18 -0.64 5.59
N THR A 209 -6.77 -1.91 5.54
CA THR A 209 -6.45 -2.71 6.73
C THR A 209 -5.42 -2.03 7.64
N LYS A 210 -4.33 -1.50 7.08
CA LYS A 210 -3.27 -0.81 7.83
C LYS A 210 -3.63 0.61 8.24
N ASN A 211 -4.80 1.08 7.81
CA ASN A 211 -5.25 2.45 7.98
C ASN A 211 -6.58 2.53 8.77
N GLY A 212 -6.65 1.77 9.85
CA GLY A 212 -7.75 1.81 10.82
C GLY A 212 -9.00 1.01 10.48
N LEU A 213 -9.03 0.27 9.36
CA LEU A 213 -10.09 -0.69 9.06
C LEU A 213 -9.86 -2.00 9.82
N MET A 214 -10.93 -2.76 10.04
CA MET A 214 -10.85 -4.13 10.55
C MET A 214 -10.17 -5.04 9.53
N TYR A 215 -10.51 -4.90 8.27
CA TYR A 215 -9.93 -5.53 7.10
C TYR A 215 -10.51 -4.92 5.83
N GLY A 216 -9.84 -5.10 4.73
CA GLY A 216 -10.33 -4.74 3.40
C GLY A 216 -9.48 -3.71 2.69
N GLU A 217 -9.42 -3.89 1.37
CA GLU A 217 -8.77 -2.97 0.45
C GLU A 217 -9.74 -2.58 -0.66
N ALA A 218 -9.45 -1.48 -1.36
CA ALA A 218 -10.19 -1.09 -2.54
C ALA A 218 -9.27 -1.07 -3.76
N VAL A 219 -9.58 -1.83 -4.79
CA VAL A 219 -8.86 -1.76 -6.06
C VAL A 219 -9.59 -0.78 -6.97
N LEU A 220 -8.88 0.30 -7.31
CA LEU A 220 -9.41 1.43 -8.07
C LEU A 220 -8.85 1.41 -9.49
N TYR A 221 -9.72 1.49 -10.48
CA TYR A 221 -9.38 1.61 -11.90
C TYR A 221 -9.64 3.03 -12.37
N PHE A 222 -8.70 3.60 -13.12
CA PHE A 222 -8.73 4.97 -13.61
C PHE A 222 -8.81 5.04 -15.15
N PRO A 223 -9.92 4.63 -15.77
CA PRO A 223 -10.02 4.52 -17.23
C PRO A 223 -9.86 5.84 -17.97
N GLN A 224 -9.96 6.97 -17.26
CA GLN A 224 -9.80 8.31 -17.83
C GLN A 224 -8.47 8.98 -17.47
N GLY A 225 -7.78 8.53 -16.42
CA GLY A 225 -6.47 9.06 -16.03
C GLY A 225 -5.45 8.84 -17.12
N ALA A 226 -5.43 7.64 -17.61
CA ALA A 226 -4.59 7.19 -18.68
C ALA A 226 -4.84 7.91 -20.02
N ALA A 227 -6.08 8.24 -20.36
CA ALA A 227 -6.43 8.99 -21.57
C ALA A 227 -5.91 10.44 -21.60
N ARG A 228 -5.40 10.96 -20.48
CA ARG A 228 -4.82 12.32 -20.40
C ARG A 228 -3.34 12.38 -20.72
N ALA A 229 -2.63 11.26 -20.63
CA ALA A 229 -1.25 11.20 -21.11
C ALA A 229 -1.28 11.27 -22.64
N HIS A 230 -0.80 12.36 -23.23
CA HIS A 230 -0.73 12.56 -24.70
C HIS A 230 0.10 11.48 -25.42
N SER A 231 0.78 10.60 -24.68
CA SER A 231 1.60 9.49 -25.17
C SER A 231 0.90 8.13 -25.14
N TYR A 232 -0.37 8.07 -24.73
CA TYR A 232 -1.11 6.79 -24.68
C TYR A 232 -1.26 6.21 -26.08
N LYS A 233 -0.51 5.15 -26.34
CA LYS A 233 -0.76 4.39 -27.57
C LYS A 233 -2.13 3.74 -27.45
N ASP A 234 -2.89 3.71 -28.54
CA ASP A 234 -4.23 3.08 -28.63
C ASP A 234 -4.26 1.71 -27.94
N PHE A 235 -3.15 0.97 -28.03
CA PHE A 235 -2.96 -0.34 -27.41
C PHE A 235 -3.05 -0.33 -25.87
N SER A 236 -2.47 0.66 -25.18
CA SER A 236 -2.54 0.73 -23.71
C SER A 236 -3.95 1.08 -23.25
N GLN A 237 -4.62 1.98 -23.98
CA GLN A 237 -6.02 2.33 -23.69
C GLN A 237 -6.95 1.12 -23.88
N GLU A 238 -6.76 0.35 -24.95
CA GLU A 238 -7.53 -0.87 -25.20
C GLU A 238 -7.31 -1.91 -24.09
N ASN A 239 -6.05 -2.10 -23.67
CA ASN A 239 -5.71 -3.01 -22.58
C ASN A 239 -6.34 -2.57 -21.24
N ALA A 240 -6.29 -1.28 -20.90
CA ALA A 240 -6.93 -0.76 -19.69
C ALA A 240 -8.45 -0.98 -19.70
N GLN A 241 -9.11 -0.74 -20.85
CA GLN A 241 -10.54 -1.00 -20.99
C GLN A 241 -10.88 -2.51 -20.93
N ARG A 242 -10.04 -3.36 -21.52
CA ARG A 242 -10.18 -4.81 -21.42
C ARG A 242 -10.06 -5.27 -19.97
N ALA A 243 -9.06 -4.80 -19.25
CA ALA A 243 -8.85 -5.12 -17.85
C ALA A 243 -10.06 -4.73 -17.00
N LEU A 244 -10.60 -3.54 -17.20
CA LEU A 244 -11.78 -3.08 -16.47
C LEU A 244 -13.03 -3.94 -16.78
N ARG A 245 -13.24 -4.32 -18.05
CA ARG A 245 -14.35 -5.23 -18.41
C ARG A 245 -14.17 -6.62 -17.78
N TYR A 246 -12.94 -7.09 -17.62
CA TYR A 246 -12.64 -8.40 -17.03
C TYR A 246 -12.61 -8.39 -15.50
N ALA A 247 -12.37 -7.23 -14.87
CA ALA A 247 -12.22 -7.08 -13.42
C ALA A 247 -13.32 -7.77 -12.57
N PRO A 248 -14.63 -7.70 -12.88
CA PRO A 248 -15.64 -8.43 -12.10
C PRO A 248 -15.41 -9.93 -12.06
N TYR A 249 -14.97 -10.51 -13.17
CA TYR A 249 -14.67 -11.95 -13.28
C TYR A 249 -13.38 -12.31 -12.55
N ALA A 250 -12.30 -11.55 -12.76
CA ALA A 250 -11.03 -11.72 -12.07
C ALA A 250 -11.23 -11.67 -10.54
N ARG A 251 -12.00 -10.69 -10.01
CA ARG A 251 -12.32 -10.58 -8.59
C ARG A 251 -12.99 -11.85 -8.06
N LYS A 252 -13.93 -12.42 -8.82
CA LYS A 252 -14.59 -13.68 -8.43
C LYS A 252 -13.65 -14.88 -8.50
N GLN A 253 -12.84 -14.98 -9.55
CA GLN A 253 -11.87 -16.07 -9.75
C GLN A 253 -10.79 -16.09 -8.67
N THR A 254 -10.30 -14.91 -8.27
CA THR A 254 -9.31 -14.75 -7.19
C THR A 254 -9.92 -14.83 -5.79
N THR A 255 -11.20 -15.19 -5.68
CA THR A 255 -11.96 -15.33 -4.41
C THR A 255 -12.12 -14.02 -3.62
N GLN A 256 -11.94 -12.87 -4.26
CA GLN A 256 -11.96 -11.55 -3.63
C GLN A 256 -13.32 -10.83 -3.71
N LEU A 257 -14.41 -11.54 -3.95
CA LEU A 257 -15.76 -10.99 -3.98
C LEU A 257 -16.54 -11.32 -2.68
N PRO A 258 -16.59 -10.40 -1.69
CA PRO A 258 -17.39 -10.59 -0.48
C PRO A 258 -18.89 -10.63 -0.81
N SER A 259 -19.63 -11.63 -0.30
CA SER A 259 -21.09 -11.65 -0.47
C SER A 259 -21.76 -10.52 0.33
N LYS A 260 -21.36 -10.32 1.58
CA LYS A 260 -21.84 -9.24 2.44
C LYS A 260 -20.95 -8.01 2.26
N MET A 261 -20.89 -7.48 1.05
CA MET A 261 -20.01 -6.36 0.64
C MET A 261 -20.15 -5.15 1.56
N ARG A 262 -21.35 -4.86 2.04
CA ARG A 262 -21.64 -3.72 2.92
C ARG A 262 -20.71 -3.62 4.14
N PHE A 263 -20.22 -4.74 4.66
CA PHE A 263 -19.31 -4.73 5.83
C PHE A 263 -17.87 -4.35 5.46
N VAL A 264 -17.46 -4.48 4.21
CA VAL A 264 -16.19 -3.95 3.73
C VAL A 264 -16.35 -2.47 3.37
N SER A 265 -17.34 -2.16 2.54
CA SER A 265 -17.56 -0.80 2.03
C SER A 265 -17.96 0.22 3.10
N ALA A 266 -18.72 -0.19 4.14
CA ALA A 266 -19.06 0.68 5.26
C ALA A 266 -17.82 1.19 6.02
N GLN A 267 -16.78 0.38 6.11
CA GLN A 267 -15.53 0.78 6.73
C GLN A 267 -14.85 1.90 5.92
N PHE A 268 -14.81 1.75 4.59
CA PHE A 268 -14.30 2.80 3.69
C PHE A 268 -15.16 4.06 3.76
N ALA A 269 -16.48 3.93 3.76
CA ALA A 269 -17.39 5.08 3.88
C ALA A 269 -17.12 5.91 5.15
N ALA A 270 -16.71 5.25 6.26
CA ALA A 270 -16.32 5.93 7.50
C ALA A 270 -15.01 6.72 7.34
N VAL A 271 -13.95 6.09 6.85
CA VAL A 271 -12.62 6.72 6.83
C VAL A 271 -12.43 7.73 5.68
N LEU A 272 -13.14 7.55 4.58
CA LEU A 272 -13.10 8.50 3.46
C LEU A 272 -13.84 9.81 3.77
N LYS A 273 -14.77 9.78 4.73
CA LYS A 273 -15.50 10.96 5.17
C LYS A 273 -14.56 11.94 5.86
N ASN A 274 -14.62 13.21 5.43
CA ASN A 274 -13.80 14.31 5.95
C ASN A 274 -12.29 14.02 5.90
N ASP A 275 -11.85 13.19 4.93
CA ASP A 275 -10.47 12.81 4.71
C ASP A 275 -9.79 12.20 5.97
N LEU A 276 -10.55 11.52 6.82
CA LEU A 276 -10.08 10.90 8.05
C LEU A 276 -8.93 9.92 7.78
N TRP A 277 -8.99 9.18 6.67
CA TRP A 277 -7.92 8.25 6.27
C TRP A 277 -6.54 8.92 6.13
N VAL A 278 -6.49 10.20 5.69
CA VAL A 278 -5.23 10.97 5.61
C VAL A 278 -4.75 11.35 7.01
N GLN A 279 -5.67 11.72 7.90
CA GLN A 279 -5.34 12.06 9.29
C GLN A 279 -4.79 10.84 10.03
N ILE A 280 -5.36 9.66 9.82
CA ILE A 280 -4.90 8.37 10.33
C ILE A 280 -3.45 8.10 9.87
N GLY A 281 -3.17 8.25 8.56
CA GLY A 281 -1.82 8.13 8.03
C GLY A 281 -0.84 9.16 8.60
N ALA A 282 -1.27 10.40 8.75
CA ALA A 282 -0.47 11.47 9.37
C ALA A 282 -0.13 11.17 10.84
N SER A 283 -1.06 10.62 11.61
CA SER A 283 -0.81 10.23 13.01
C SER A 283 0.31 9.19 13.10
N ALA A 284 0.27 8.16 12.25
CA ALA A 284 1.32 7.15 12.21
C ALA A 284 2.69 7.75 11.80
N ASN A 285 2.73 8.61 10.79
CA ASN A 285 3.96 9.29 10.35
C ASN A 285 4.54 10.18 11.46
N ASN A 286 3.70 10.95 12.15
CA ASN A 286 4.12 11.82 13.25
C ASN A 286 4.70 11.03 14.43
N ALA A 287 4.12 9.87 14.75
CA ALA A 287 4.66 8.98 15.78
C ALA A 287 6.05 8.44 15.39
N ALA A 288 6.26 8.07 14.12
CA ALA A 288 7.57 7.66 13.61
C ALA A 288 8.61 8.79 13.67
N ALA A 289 8.22 9.99 13.24
CA ALA A 289 9.10 11.16 13.32
C ALA A 289 9.47 11.50 14.78
N SER A 290 8.51 11.38 15.70
CA SER A 290 8.76 11.59 17.13
C SER A 290 9.70 10.52 17.70
N LEU A 291 9.54 9.26 17.32
CA LEU A 291 10.45 8.19 17.73
C LEU A 291 11.85 8.43 17.19
N TYR A 292 11.97 8.79 15.92
CA TYR A 292 13.26 9.13 15.31
C TYR A 292 13.96 10.26 16.08
N ALA A 293 13.28 11.37 16.35
CA ALA A 293 13.82 12.51 17.09
C ALA A 293 14.27 12.12 18.51
N ALA A 294 13.55 11.22 19.17
CA ALA A 294 13.87 10.76 20.52
C ALA A 294 15.12 9.85 20.56
N VAL A 295 15.33 9.01 19.53
CA VAL A 295 16.44 8.04 19.51
C VAL A 295 17.67 8.54 18.73
N GLN A 296 17.52 9.52 17.85
CA GLN A 296 18.61 10.10 17.05
C GLN A 296 19.84 10.55 17.85
N PRO A 297 19.72 11.09 19.09
CA PRO A 297 20.87 11.48 19.88
C PRO A 297 21.71 10.31 20.40
N ILE A 298 21.24 9.06 20.30
CA ILE A 298 21.90 7.86 20.81
C ILE A 298 23.04 7.47 19.86
N GLN A 299 24.28 7.79 20.20
CA GLN A 299 25.45 7.59 19.33
C GLN A 299 25.76 6.13 18.98
N SER A 300 25.35 5.19 19.84
CA SER A 300 25.53 3.75 19.63
C SER A 300 24.47 3.13 18.71
N LEU A 301 23.47 3.90 18.29
CA LEU A 301 22.41 3.48 17.39
C LEU A 301 22.68 4.05 15.98
N GLU A 302 22.92 3.17 15.02
CA GLU A 302 23.01 3.56 13.62
C GLU A 302 21.60 3.70 13.03
N LEU A 303 21.22 4.94 12.73
CA LEU A 303 19.96 5.27 12.06
C LEU A 303 20.24 5.62 10.60
N LEU A 304 19.34 5.19 9.73
CA LEU A 304 19.23 5.74 8.39
C LEU A 304 18.66 7.16 8.45
N GLU A 305 18.34 7.73 7.29
CA GLU A 305 17.68 9.04 7.20
C GLU A 305 16.38 9.11 8.01
N ALA A 306 15.93 10.32 8.29
CA ALA A 306 14.64 10.55 8.96
C ALA A 306 13.51 9.87 8.18
N PRO A 307 12.55 9.24 8.87
CA PRO A 307 11.47 8.51 8.19
C PRO A 307 10.58 9.46 7.40
N ALA A 308 10.35 9.15 6.12
CA ALA A 308 9.39 9.87 5.30
C ALA A 308 7.94 9.47 5.63
N VAL A 309 7.75 8.27 6.18
CA VAL A 309 6.46 7.69 6.58
C VAL A 309 6.58 6.99 7.94
N ASN A 310 5.77 6.00 8.23
CA ASN A 310 5.60 5.39 9.56
C ASN A 310 6.62 4.28 9.91
N SER A 311 7.80 4.25 9.32
CA SER A 311 8.80 3.19 9.58
C SER A 311 10.22 3.70 9.70
N LEU A 312 10.98 3.15 10.67
CA LEU A 312 12.40 3.35 10.91
C LEU A 312 13.15 2.03 10.73
N TYR A 313 14.39 2.11 10.27
CA TYR A 313 15.24 0.93 10.01
C TYR A 313 16.60 1.07 10.70
N PRO A 314 16.67 1.01 12.04
CA PRO A 314 17.91 1.08 12.77
C PRO A 314 18.73 -0.21 12.64
N THR A 315 20.07 -0.07 12.72
CA THR A 315 21.00 -1.18 12.91
C THR A 315 21.31 -1.30 14.40
N ILE A 316 21.03 -2.46 15.00
CA ILE A 316 21.26 -2.75 16.42
C ILE A 316 21.85 -4.15 16.59
N SER A 317 22.67 -4.33 17.64
CA SER A 317 23.24 -5.65 17.90
C SER A 317 22.14 -6.69 18.19
N PRO A 318 22.32 -7.97 17.82
CA PRO A 318 21.35 -9.03 18.11
C PRO A 318 20.96 -9.09 19.59
N ARG A 319 21.95 -8.92 20.50
CA ARG A 319 21.72 -8.91 21.95
C ARG A 319 20.79 -7.76 22.38
N HIS A 320 21.02 -6.55 21.86
CA HIS A 320 20.17 -5.42 22.18
C HIS A 320 18.78 -5.57 21.57
N ALA A 321 18.68 -6.14 20.36
CA ALA A 321 17.41 -6.44 19.74
C ALA A 321 16.56 -7.43 20.58
N GLU A 322 17.18 -8.47 21.14
CA GLU A 322 16.50 -9.42 22.04
C GLU A 322 15.96 -8.71 23.30
N LEU A 323 16.78 -7.93 23.98
CA LEU A 323 16.37 -7.20 25.18
C LEU A 323 15.25 -6.18 24.88
N LEU A 324 15.34 -5.47 23.77
CA LEU A 324 14.29 -4.51 23.38
C LEU A 324 12.97 -5.21 23.03
N ARG A 325 13.01 -6.43 22.47
CA ARG A 325 11.80 -7.21 22.18
C ARG A 325 11.04 -7.66 23.44
N GLU A 326 11.69 -7.72 24.59
CA GLU A 326 11.01 -7.93 25.89
C GLU A 326 10.14 -6.73 26.28
N VAL A 327 10.50 -5.51 25.80
CA VAL A 327 9.76 -4.28 26.06
C VAL A 327 8.67 -4.08 25.01
N SER A 328 9.02 -4.19 23.74
CA SER A 328 8.08 -4.08 22.61
C SER A 328 8.57 -4.90 21.43
N PHE A 329 7.72 -5.75 20.88
CA PHE A 329 8.08 -6.62 19.78
C PHE A 329 8.25 -5.83 18.47
N PHE A 330 9.26 -6.21 17.65
CA PHE A 330 9.51 -5.73 16.30
C PHE A 330 10.25 -6.79 15.48
N TRP A 331 10.19 -6.67 14.14
CA TRP A 331 10.77 -7.64 13.21
C TRP A 331 12.23 -7.31 12.85
N ASP A 332 13.02 -8.36 12.58
CA ASP A 332 14.23 -8.21 11.79
C ASP A 332 13.86 -7.82 10.36
N TRP A 333 14.66 -6.93 9.75
CA TRP A 333 14.44 -6.49 8.37
C TRP A 333 15.53 -7.00 7.43
N GLU A 334 16.78 -6.72 7.72
CA GLU A 334 17.96 -7.27 7.05
C GLU A 334 18.85 -7.96 8.09
N PRO A 335 18.60 -9.24 8.41
CA PRO A 335 19.33 -9.93 9.48
C PRO A 335 20.85 -9.95 9.27
N ALA A 336 21.32 -10.07 8.02
CA ALA A 336 22.75 -10.05 7.67
C ALA A 336 23.45 -8.72 8.01
N ARG A 337 22.69 -7.63 8.17
CA ARG A 337 23.16 -6.28 8.54
C ARG A 337 22.75 -5.89 9.95
N HIS A 338 22.13 -6.80 10.71
CA HIS A 338 21.53 -6.51 12.02
C HIS A 338 20.53 -5.35 11.98
N ARG A 339 19.88 -5.14 10.83
CA ARG A 339 18.87 -4.10 10.65
C ARG A 339 17.52 -4.62 11.07
N VAL A 340 16.81 -3.86 11.90
CA VAL A 340 15.45 -4.15 12.34
C VAL A 340 14.50 -3.10 11.78
N ARG A 341 13.19 -3.37 11.82
CA ARG A 341 12.17 -2.39 11.46
C ARG A 341 11.35 -2.04 12.67
N TRP A 342 11.28 -0.76 12.98
CA TRP A 342 10.31 -0.19 13.93
C TRP A 342 9.23 0.53 13.14
N MET A 343 7.99 0.14 13.37
CA MET A 343 6.84 0.66 12.62
C MET A 343 5.78 1.16 13.58
N THR A 344 5.33 2.38 13.37
CA THR A 344 4.23 2.99 14.11
C THR A 344 2.90 2.75 13.41
N SER A 345 1.83 2.81 14.15
CA SER A 345 0.46 2.69 13.66
C SER A 345 -0.35 3.96 13.97
N TRP A 346 -1.56 4.01 13.46
CA TRP A 346 -2.44 5.17 13.63
C TRP A 346 -2.78 5.48 15.09
N ASP A 347 -2.74 4.47 15.97
CA ASP A 347 -3.06 4.54 17.40
C ASP A 347 -1.82 4.58 18.30
N THR A 348 -0.62 4.68 17.73
CA THR A 348 0.62 4.85 18.51
C THR A 348 0.61 6.23 19.17
N GLU A 349 0.63 6.24 20.51
CA GLU A 349 0.61 7.46 21.33
C GLU A 349 2.03 7.95 21.63
N ILE A 350 2.16 9.22 21.97
CA ILE A 350 3.46 9.82 22.36
C ILE A 350 4.01 9.15 23.63
N SER A 351 3.18 8.65 24.51
CA SER A 351 3.57 7.86 25.67
C SER A 351 4.26 6.56 25.30
N ASP A 352 3.76 5.85 24.26
CA ASP A 352 4.39 4.64 23.74
C ASP A 352 5.77 4.95 23.17
N VAL A 353 5.85 6.04 22.37
CA VAL A 353 7.10 6.54 21.78
C VAL A 353 8.13 6.84 22.85
N ASN A 354 7.75 7.61 23.86
CA ASN A 354 8.66 8.01 24.94
C ASN A 354 9.14 6.81 25.75
N SER A 355 8.23 5.89 26.09
CA SER A 355 8.58 4.68 26.85
C SER A 355 9.51 3.75 26.07
N PHE A 356 9.28 3.60 24.77
CA PHE A 356 10.16 2.79 23.91
C PHE A 356 11.51 3.46 23.70
N ALA A 357 11.56 4.76 23.45
CA ALA A 357 12.82 5.53 23.29
C ALA A 357 13.68 5.48 24.56
N GLU A 358 13.05 5.58 25.74
CA GLU A 358 13.76 5.42 27.03
C GLU A 358 14.35 4.01 27.15
N ALA A 359 13.59 2.96 26.80
CA ALA A 359 14.09 1.58 26.79
C ALA A 359 15.26 1.41 25.82
N VAL A 360 15.19 2.01 24.62
CA VAL A 360 16.29 2.02 23.66
C VAL A 360 17.52 2.66 24.29
N TYR A 361 17.37 3.84 24.91
CA TYR A 361 18.48 4.53 25.58
C TYR A 361 19.12 3.64 26.64
N GLN A 362 18.35 3.06 27.55
CA GLN A 362 18.85 2.24 28.67
C GLN A 362 19.53 0.93 28.22
N ILE A 363 19.12 0.35 27.10
CA ILE A 363 19.62 -0.94 26.64
C ILE A 363 20.84 -0.79 25.72
N VAL A 364 20.87 0.30 24.93
CA VAL A 364 21.89 0.45 23.86
C VAL A 364 23.05 1.32 24.33
N THR A 365 22.90 2.18 25.36
CA THR A 365 24.00 2.97 25.98
C THR A 365 24.62 2.26 27.16
#